data_a05a8e0d1b20527a9ab8da562b35d663
#
_entry.id   a05a8e0d1b20527a9ab8da562b35d663
#
_cell.length_a   1.000
_cell.length_b   1.000
_cell.length_c   1.000
_cell.angle_alpha   90.00
_cell.angle_beta   90.00
_cell.angle_gamma   90.00
#
_symmetry.space_group_name_H-M   'P 1'
#
loop_
_entity.id
_entity.type
_entity.pdbx_description
1 polymer ?
#
loop_
_entity_poly.entity_id
_entity_poly.type
_entity_poly.pdbx_seq_one_letter_code
_entity_poly.pdbx_strand_id
1 'polypeptide(L)'
;DRLAFYSYAHVPWVKGVGQRGFDENDLPSGEEKRRLYEDGKKLLEELGYIEVGMDHFSLEHDDLYQSLIQKKLHRNFMGYTSSKTQLMVGLGMSAISDSWYAFAQNIKTVEEYQKMVEEGEIPVVKGHILNDEDLTVRRHILNLMCQLETTFDIHNSFPELENAFEMLKEMENDELVEINGHHIHITEKGRAFTRNV
;
A
#
# COMPACT_ATOMS: atom_id res chain seq x y z
N ASP A 1 1.02 14.10 14.82
CA ASP A 1 0.56 12.84 15.41
C ASP A 1 0.81 11.64 14.49
N ARG A 2 0.95 11.85 13.16
CA ARG A 2 1.21 10.83 12.14
C ARG A 2 2.42 11.22 11.33
N LEU A 3 3.16 10.21 10.88
CA LEU A 3 4.24 10.40 9.91
C LEU A 3 4.35 9.19 9.00
N ALA A 4 4.96 9.40 7.83
CA ALA A 4 5.38 8.34 6.94
C ALA A 4 6.90 8.41 6.81
N PHE A 5 7.55 7.26 6.99
CA PHE A 5 9.00 7.13 7.02
C PHE A 5 9.44 6.21 5.88
N TYR A 6 9.85 6.82 4.77
CA TYR A 6 10.17 6.09 3.54
C TYR A 6 11.66 6.01 3.29
N SER A 7 12.08 4.92 2.68
CA SER A 7 13.37 4.85 2.01
C SER A 7 13.35 5.67 0.70
N TYR A 8 14.46 6.30 0.36
CA TYR A 8 14.62 7.02 -0.90
C TYR A 8 14.54 6.05 -2.10
N ALA A 9 13.69 6.39 -3.08
CA ALA A 9 13.56 5.67 -4.33
C ALA A 9 14.33 6.38 -5.46
N HIS A 10 15.36 5.74 -5.98
CA HIS A 10 16.14 6.25 -7.12
C HIS A 10 15.47 5.83 -8.42
N VAL A 11 14.97 6.81 -9.17
CA VAL A 11 14.26 6.61 -10.45
C VAL A 11 14.74 7.58 -11.52
N PRO A 12 16.07 7.61 -11.85
CA PRO A 12 16.67 8.61 -12.74
C PRO A 12 16.15 8.51 -14.18
N TRP A 13 15.55 7.40 -14.57
CA TRP A 13 14.94 7.20 -15.88
C TRP A 13 13.59 7.91 -16.03
N VAL A 14 12.93 8.31 -14.93
CA VAL A 14 11.67 9.07 -14.99
C VAL A 14 11.97 10.49 -15.46
N LYS A 15 11.28 10.92 -16.52
CA LYS A 15 11.46 12.25 -17.11
C LYS A 15 10.96 13.34 -16.16
N GLY A 16 11.75 14.37 -15.93
CA GLY A 16 11.38 15.50 -15.06
C GLY A 16 11.78 15.38 -13.59
N VAL A 17 12.32 14.22 -13.14
CA VAL A 17 12.90 14.12 -11.79
C VAL A 17 14.31 14.69 -11.75
N GLY A 18 14.67 15.39 -10.67
CA GLY A 18 16.00 15.96 -10.45
C GLY A 18 17.08 14.96 -10.00
N GLN A 19 16.87 13.66 -10.26
CA GLN A 19 17.72 12.57 -9.73
C GLN A 19 18.86 12.14 -10.66
N ARG A 20 19.15 12.93 -11.69
CA ARG A 20 20.19 12.61 -12.69
C ARG A 20 21.58 13.12 -12.34
N GLY A 21 21.69 13.87 -11.24
CA GLY A 21 22.94 14.48 -10.82
C GLY A 21 23.84 13.57 -9.97
N PHE A 22 23.40 12.36 -9.67
CA PHE A 22 24.11 11.35 -8.90
C PHE A 22 23.68 9.94 -9.38
N ASP A 23 24.47 8.94 -9.08
CA ASP A 23 24.23 7.55 -9.50
C ASP A 23 24.00 6.62 -8.31
N GLU A 24 23.80 5.33 -8.59
CA GLU A 24 23.52 4.32 -7.56
C GLU A 24 24.69 4.13 -6.58
N ASN A 25 25.92 4.44 -6.97
CA ASN A 25 27.09 4.34 -6.09
C ASN A 25 27.13 5.41 -5.02
N ASP A 26 26.39 6.52 -5.21
CA ASP A 26 26.23 7.58 -4.21
C ASP A 26 25.18 7.23 -3.14
N LEU A 27 24.48 6.11 -3.30
CA LEU A 27 23.39 5.69 -2.42
C LEU A 27 23.83 4.56 -1.49
N PRO A 28 23.22 4.47 -0.29
CA PRO A 28 23.43 3.34 0.58
C PRO A 28 23.08 2.01 -0.11
N SER A 29 23.83 0.96 0.16
CA SER A 29 23.52 -0.40 -0.25
C SER A 29 22.15 -0.86 0.28
N GLY A 30 21.59 -1.95 -0.23
CA GLY A 30 20.32 -2.50 0.27
C GLY A 30 20.38 -2.83 1.77
N GLU A 31 21.51 -3.39 2.24
CA GLU A 31 21.73 -3.70 3.65
C GLU A 31 21.83 -2.43 4.52
N GLU A 32 22.54 -1.42 4.05
CA GLU A 32 22.64 -0.13 4.74
C GLU A 32 21.29 0.60 4.79
N LYS A 33 20.51 0.58 3.69
CA LYS A 33 19.14 1.12 3.69
C LYS A 33 18.27 0.42 4.74
N ARG A 34 18.37 -0.89 4.83
CA ARG A 34 17.63 -1.65 5.83
C ARG A 34 18.03 -1.26 7.25
N ARG A 35 19.33 -1.18 7.53
CA ARG A 35 19.85 -0.74 8.83
C ARG A 35 19.38 0.68 9.18
N LEU A 36 19.48 1.61 8.25
CA LEU A 36 19.01 2.99 8.46
C LEU A 36 17.50 3.06 8.74
N TYR A 37 16.71 2.21 8.09
CA TYR A 37 15.28 2.12 8.37
C TYR A 37 15.03 1.58 9.79
N GLU A 38 15.68 0.50 10.19
CA GLU A 38 15.53 -0.07 11.54
C GLU A 38 15.97 0.90 12.64
N ASP A 39 17.09 1.59 12.44
CA ASP A 39 17.56 2.62 13.36
C ASP A 39 16.56 3.78 13.48
N GLY A 40 16.01 4.23 12.37
CA GLY A 40 14.97 5.27 12.35
C GLY A 40 13.67 4.81 12.99
N LYS A 41 13.21 3.58 12.71
CA LYS A 41 12.04 2.97 13.36
C LYS A 41 12.21 2.94 14.88
N LYS A 42 13.35 2.47 15.37
CA LYS A 42 13.65 2.43 16.80
C LYS A 42 13.59 3.83 17.44
N LEU A 43 14.16 4.84 16.80
CA LEU A 43 14.08 6.22 17.29
C LEU A 43 12.63 6.72 17.36
N LEU A 44 11.80 6.38 16.37
CA LEU A 44 10.38 6.73 16.37
C LEU A 44 9.64 6.02 17.51
N GLU A 45 9.92 4.76 17.76
CA GLU A 45 9.34 3.99 18.87
C GLU A 45 9.74 4.57 20.23
N GLU A 46 11.02 5.00 20.41
CA GLU A 46 11.48 5.70 21.61
C GLU A 46 10.76 7.05 21.85
N LEU A 47 10.27 7.69 20.78
CA LEU A 47 9.47 8.90 20.82
C LEU A 47 7.95 8.65 20.98
N GLY A 48 7.54 7.39 21.15
CA GLY A 48 6.15 6.99 21.37
C GLY A 48 5.34 6.76 20.09
N TYR A 49 5.97 6.76 18.92
CA TYR A 49 5.30 6.39 17.68
C TYR A 49 5.20 4.87 17.54
N ILE A 50 4.10 4.42 16.99
CA ILE A 50 3.81 3.00 16.73
C ILE A 50 3.62 2.83 15.24
N GLU A 51 4.26 1.80 14.66
CA GLU A 51 4.04 1.43 13.26
C GLU A 51 2.64 0.86 13.08
N VAL A 52 1.79 1.57 12.36
CA VAL A 52 0.40 1.17 12.11
C VAL A 52 0.23 0.41 10.82
N GLY A 53 1.20 0.50 9.95
CA GLY A 53 1.25 -0.21 8.68
C GLY A 53 2.54 0.13 7.98
N MET A 54 2.77 -0.44 6.83
CA MET A 54 4.01 -0.28 6.09
C MET A 54 4.39 1.20 5.97
N ASP A 55 5.55 1.56 6.52
CA ASP A 55 6.15 2.89 6.50
C ASP A 55 5.31 4.01 7.18
N HIS A 56 4.20 3.68 7.85
CA HIS A 56 3.33 4.64 8.51
C HIS A 56 3.36 4.45 10.03
N PHE A 57 3.53 5.56 10.72
CA PHE A 57 3.63 5.62 12.18
C PHE A 57 2.62 6.61 12.74
N SER A 58 2.08 6.33 13.90
CA SER A 58 1.21 7.26 14.62
C SER A 58 1.41 7.17 16.11
N LEU A 59 1.04 8.24 16.82
CA LEU A 59 0.96 8.24 18.29
C LEU A 59 -0.27 7.45 18.74
N GLU A 60 -0.22 6.90 19.94
CA GLU A 60 -1.25 6.03 20.50
C GLU A 60 -2.65 6.68 20.57
N HIS A 61 -2.72 7.98 20.83
CA HIS A 61 -3.98 8.72 20.90
C HIS A 61 -4.59 9.09 19.54
N ASP A 62 -3.86 8.86 18.46
CA ASP A 62 -4.32 9.19 17.11
C ASP A 62 -5.31 8.15 16.57
N ASP A 63 -6.33 8.62 15.83
CA ASP A 63 -7.38 7.79 15.24
C ASP A 63 -6.86 6.66 14.37
N LEU A 64 -5.67 6.82 13.77
CA LEU A 64 -5.09 5.80 12.91
C LEU A 64 -4.67 4.57 13.72
N TYR A 65 -3.97 4.78 14.84
CA TYR A 65 -3.63 3.71 15.77
C TYR A 65 -4.88 3.11 16.43
N GLN A 66 -5.84 3.96 16.84
CA GLN A 66 -7.10 3.48 17.41
C GLN A 66 -7.87 2.60 16.42
N SER A 67 -7.81 2.91 15.14
CA SER A 67 -8.42 2.10 14.08
C SER A 67 -7.69 0.76 13.86
N LEU A 68 -6.37 0.74 14.03
CA LEU A 68 -5.57 -0.49 13.96
C LEU A 68 -6.00 -1.46 15.06
N ILE A 69 -5.98 -1.02 16.34
CA ILE A 69 -6.34 -1.90 17.47
C ILE A 69 -7.80 -2.35 17.45
N GLN A 70 -8.70 -1.54 16.84
CA GLN A 70 -10.09 -1.89 16.65
C GLN A 70 -10.34 -2.74 15.39
N LYS A 71 -9.32 -3.13 14.64
CA LYS A 71 -9.40 -3.83 13.35
C LYS A 71 -10.28 -3.09 12.31
N LYS A 72 -10.27 -1.76 12.35
CA LYS A 72 -11.00 -0.86 11.43
C LYS A 72 -10.08 -0.09 10.48
N LEU A 73 -8.77 -0.29 10.62
CA LEU A 73 -7.80 0.33 9.73
C LEU A 73 -8.15 0.01 8.28
N HIS A 74 -8.12 1.02 7.44
CA HIS A 74 -8.34 0.89 6.00
C HIS A 74 -7.18 1.49 5.23
N ARG A 75 -7.04 1.07 3.97
CA ARG A 75 -6.05 1.60 3.05
C ARG A 75 -6.70 1.91 1.70
N ASN A 76 -6.37 3.07 1.15
CA ASN A 76 -6.76 3.50 -0.18
C ASN A 76 -5.53 4.00 -0.96
N PHE A 77 -5.71 4.65 -2.11
CA PHE A 77 -4.61 5.19 -2.92
C PHE A 77 -3.81 6.30 -2.25
N MET A 78 -4.34 6.94 -1.22
CA MET A 78 -3.63 7.97 -0.44
C MET A 78 -2.80 7.39 0.71
N GLY A 79 -3.00 6.12 1.08
CA GLY A 79 -2.34 5.48 2.20
C GLY A 79 -3.32 4.93 3.24
N TYR A 80 -2.85 4.77 4.47
CA TYR A 80 -3.68 4.28 5.58
C TYR A 80 -4.63 5.37 6.11
N THR A 81 -5.83 4.95 6.46
CA THR A 81 -6.89 5.84 6.96
C THR A 81 -7.72 5.15 8.04
N SER A 82 -8.25 5.95 8.98
CA SER A 82 -9.18 5.50 10.02
C SER A 82 -10.62 5.35 9.52
N SER A 83 -10.92 5.79 8.30
CA SER A 83 -12.27 5.76 7.73
C SER A 83 -12.33 4.91 6.46
N LYS A 84 -13.31 3.99 6.43
CA LYS A 84 -13.63 3.20 5.24
C LYS A 84 -14.74 3.92 4.47
N THR A 85 -14.38 4.57 3.37
CA THR A 85 -15.34 5.20 2.46
C THR A 85 -15.65 4.26 1.30
N GLN A 86 -16.91 4.23 0.85
CA GLN A 86 -17.31 3.46 -0.33
C GLN A 86 -17.06 4.21 -1.63
N LEU A 87 -16.96 5.52 -1.55
CA LEU A 87 -16.70 6.40 -2.69
C LEU A 87 -15.67 7.45 -2.31
N MET A 88 -14.60 7.51 -3.08
CA MET A 88 -13.59 8.55 -3.03
C MET A 88 -13.47 9.17 -4.42
N VAL A 89 -13.74 10.46 -4.54
CA VAL A 89 -13.59 11.22 -5.79
C VAL A 89 -12.25 11.94 -5.78
N GLY A 90 -11.38 11.59 -6.72
CA GLY A 90 -10.07 12.22 -6.88
C GLY A 90 -10.19 13.55 -7.63
N LEU A 91 -9.76 14.64 -7.01
CA LEU A 91 -9.74 15.97 -7.61
C LEU A 91 -8.31 16.34 -8.02
N GLY A 92 -8.18 16.93 -9.20
CA GLY A 92 -6.89 17.36 -9.76
C GLY A 92 -6.29 16.36 -10.75
N MET A 93 -5.22 16.79 -11.41
CA MET A 93 -4.47 15.97 -12.35
C MET A 93 -3.93 14.70 -11.67
N SER A 94 -3.85 13.60 -12.41
CA SER A 94 -3.38 12.29 -11.95
C SER A 94 -4.17 11.66 -10.80
N ALA A 95 -5.16 12.34 -10.22
CA ALA A 95 -5.92 11.85 -9.08
C ALA A 95 -6.68 10.57 -9.42
N ILE A 96 -6.78 9.67 -8.45
CA ILE A 96 -7.49 8.39 -8.58
C ILE A 96 -8.76 8.45 -7.76
N SER A 97 -9.88 8.13 -8.41
CA SER A 97 -11.18 7.89 -7.77
C SER A 97 -11.34 6.39 -7.51
N ASP A 98 -11.97 6.05 -6.39
CA ASP A 98 -12.25 4.68 -5.97
C ASP A 98 -13.71 4.59 -5.51
N SER A 99 -14.52 3.79 -6.21
CA SER A 99 -15.93 3.55 -5.90
C SER A 99 -16.18 2.14 -5.35
N TRP A 100 -15.19 1.48 -4.79
CA TRP A 100 -15.20 0.09 -4.36
C TRP A 100 -15.28 -0.93 -5.51
N TYR A 101 -16.08 -0.68 -6.54
CA TYR A 101 -16.28 -1.55 -7.70
C TYR A 101 -15.58 -1.07 -8.96
N ALA A 102 -14.97 0.10 -8.91
CA ALA A 102 -14.27 0.68 -10.05
C ALA A 102 -13.22 1.70 -9.61
N PHE A 103 -12.17 1.79 -10.40
CA PHE A 103 -11.17 2.85 -10.31
C PHE A 103 -11.26 3.75 -11.52
N ALA A 104 -11.00 5.04 -11.32
CA ALA A 104 -10.88 6.00 -12.42
C ALA A 104 -9.70 6.93 -12.14
N GLN A 105 -8.91 7.23 -13.16
CA GLN A 105 -7.77 8.13 -13.05
C GLN A 105 -7.92 9.32 -13.98
N ASN A 106 -7.75 10.51 -13.43
CA ASN A 106 -7.71 11.75 -14.18
C ASN A 106 -6.45 11.85 -15.03
N ILE A 107 -6.54 12.67 -16.09
CA ILE A 107 -5.42 13.00 -16.97
C ILE A 107 -4.23 13.53 -16.17
N LYS A 108 -3.00 13.28 -16.67
CA LYS A 108 -1.78 13.49 -15.88
C LYS A 108 -1.13 14.85 -16.11
N THR A 109 -1.49 15.57 -17.15
CA THR A 109 -0.94 16.90 -17.45
C THR A 109 -1.86 18.00 -16.92
N VAL A 110 -1.27 19.06 -16.39
CA VAL A 110 -2.02 20.19 -15.80
C VAL A 110 -2.86 20.87 -16.88
N GLU A 111 -2.27 21.14 -18.03
CA GLU A 111 -2.87 21.90 -19.13
C GLU A 111 -4.10 21.19 -19.70
N GLU A 112 -3.99 19.88 -19.92
CA GLU A 112 -5.11 19.07 -20.43
C GLU A 112 -6.20 18.90 -19.38
N TYR A 113 -5.82 18.74 -18.09
CA TYR A 113 -6.78 18.69 -17.00
C TYR A 113 -7.62 19.98 -16.92
N GLN A 114 -6.94 21.13 -16.93
CA GLN A 114 -7.62 22.43 -16.87
C GLN A 114 -8.53 22.63 -18.09
N LYS A 115 -8.05 22.32 -19.28
CA LYS A 115 -8.82 22.44 -20.51
C LYS A 115 -10.10 21.62 -20.44
N MET A 116 -10.03 20.34 -20.08
CA MET A 116 -11.22 19.47 -19.98
C MET A 116 -12.22 20.00 -18.96
N VAL A 117 -11.75 20.46 -17.79
CA VAL A 117 -12.63 21.02 -16.75
C VAL A 117 -13.29 22.34 -17.22
N GLU A 118 -12.57 23.22 -17.91
CA GLU A 118 -13.10 24.46 -18.48
C GLU A 118 -14.15 24.21 -19.60
N GLU A 119 -13.98 23.12 -20.35
CA GLU A 119 -14.92 22.65 -21.36
C GLU A 119 -16.12 21.89 -20.73
N GLY A 120 -16.16 21.71 -19.41
CA GLY A 120 -17.22 21.00 -18.70
C GLY A 120 -17.14 19.48 -18.82
N GLU A 121 -16.00 18.96 -19.25
CA GLU A 121 -15.74 17.52 -19.37
C GLU A 121 -15.18 16.92 -18.08
N ILE A 122 -15.49 15.63 -17.84
CA ILE A 122 -14.90 14.85 -16.75
C ILE A 122 -13.49 14.43 -17.18
N PRO A 123 -12.42 14.85 -16.50
CA PRO A 123 -11.05 14.67 -16.95
C PRO A 123 -10.50 13.25 -16.70
N VAL A 124 -11.36 12.24 -16.78
CA VAL A 124 -11.00 10.81 -16.61
C VAL A 124 -10.50 10.25 -17.93
N VAL A 125 -9.29 9.66 -17.91
CA VAL A 125 -8.67 9.07 -19.11
C VAL A 125 -8.42 7.57 -18.98
N LYS A 126 -8.51 7.04 -17.78
CA LYS A 126 -8.30 5.60 -17.51
C LYS A 126 -9.23 5.15 -16.39
N GLY A 127 -9.77 3.96 -16.54
CA GLY A 127 -10.60 3.34 -15.51
C GLY A 127 -10.51 1.81 -15.58
N HIS A 128 -10.96 1.17 -14.53
CA HIS A 128 -11.11 -0.26 -14.44
C HIS A 128 -12.35 -0.59 -13.61
N ILE A 129 -13.24 -1.40 -14.15
CA ILE A 129 -14.40 -1.94 -13.43
C ILE A 129 -13.97 -3.30 -12.88
N LEU A 130 -14.08 -3.47 -11.57
CA LEU A 130 -13.66 -4.68 -10.90
C LEU A 130 -14.67 -5.80 -11.11
N ASN A 131 -14.19 -6.96 -11.51
CA ASN A 131 -14.96 -8.20 -11.52
C ASN A 131 -14.88 -8.90 -10.13
N ASP A 132 -15.49 -10.07 -9.99
CA ASP A 132 -15.54 -10.82 -8.72
C ASP A 132 -14.14 -11.29 -8.26
N GLU A 133 -13.25 -11.63 -9.20
CA GLU A 133 -11.86 -11.98 -8.90
C GLU A 133 -11.08 -10.78 -8.39
N ASP A 134 -11.19 -9.62 -9.06
CA ASP A 134 -10.59 -8.36 -8.61
C ASP A 134 -11.05 -7.98 -7.19
N LEU A 135 -12.34 -8.15 -6.89
CA LEU A 135 -12.91 -7.88 -5.58
C LEU A 135 -12.37 -8.84 -4.52
N THR A 136 -12.15 -10.09 -4.89
CA THR A 136 -11.54 -11.10 -4.01
C THR A 136 -10.08 -10.76 -3.73
N VAL A 137 -9.28 -10.47 -4.74
CA VAL A 137 -7.88 -10.02 -4.58
C VAL A 137 -7.81 -8.74 -3.75
N ARG A 138 -8.66 -7.75 -4.06
CA ARG A 138 -8.74 -6.51 -3.28
C ARG A 138 -8.98 -6.75 -1.80
N ARG A 139 -9.88 -7.69 -1.46
CA ARG A 139 -10.15 -8.06 -0.07
C ARG A 139 -8.92 -8.63 0.62
N HIS A 140 -8.20 -9.56 -0.05
CA HIS A 140 -6.98 -10.15 0.51
C HIS A 140 -5.88 -9.10 0.70
N ILE A 141 -5.64 -8.24 -0.30
CA ILE A 141 -4.68 -7.13 -0.20
C ILE A 141 -5.01 -6.23 1.00
N LEU A 142 -6.28 -5.83 1.17
CA LEU A 142 -6.67 -4.96 2.27
C LEU A 142 -6.51 -5.64 3.63
N ASN A 143 -6.84 -6.92 3.74
CA ASN A 143 -6.67 -7.69 4.97
C ASN A 143 -5.19 -7.81 5.34
N LEU A 144 -4.34 -8.23 4.41
CA LEU A 144 -2.89 -8.34 4.64
C LEU A 144 -2.25 -7.00 4.96
N MET A 145 -2.59 -5.94 4.23
CA MET A 145 -2.03 -4.61 4.46
C MET A 145 -2.50 -3.96 5.77
N CYS A 146 -3.73 -4.21 6.22
CA CYS A 146 -4.32 -3.51 7.37
C CYS A 146 -4.39 -4.36 8.64
N GLN A 147 -4.35 -5.69 8.52
CA GLN A 147 -4.51 -6.62 9.64
C GLN A 147 -3.38 -7.65 9.73
N LEU A 148 -2.50 -7.70 8.74
CA LEU A 148 -1.41 -8.68 8.60
C LEU A 148 -1.89 -10.13 8.55
N GLU A 149 -3.16 -10.35 8.28
CA GLU A 149 -3.77 -11.68 8.20
C GLU A 149 -4.86 -11.71 7.14
N THR A 150 -5.08 -12.86 6.52
CA THR A 150 -6.22 -13.11 5.64
C THR A 150 -6.59 -14.59 5.63
N THR A 151 -7.84 -14.89 5.23
CA THR A 151 -8.31 -16.26 5.08
C THR A 151 -8.83 -16.47 3.67
N PHE A 152 -8.30 -17.47 2.98
CA PHE A 152 -8.73 -17.86 1.65
C PHE A 152 -10.00 -18.72 1.74
N ASP A 153 -10.95 -18.44 0.86
CA ASP A 153 -12.13 -19.26 0.67
C ASP A 153 -11.94 -20.14 -0.58
N ILE A 154 -11.86 -21.45 -0.39
CA ILE A 154 -11.72 -22.42 -1.48
C ILE A 154 -12.82 -22.28 -2.54
N HIS A 155 -14.04 -21.89 -2.11
CA HIS A 155 -15.18 -21.79 -3.02
C HIS A 155 -15.12 -20.56 -3.93
N ASN A 156 -14.25 -19.59 -3.59
CA ASN A 156 -13.97 -18.37 -4.37
C ASN A 156 -12.54 -18.37 -4.89
N SER A 157 -11.94 -19.53 -5.12
CA SER A 157 -10.59 -19.65 -5.66
C SER A 157 -10.61 -19.58 -7.20
N PHE A 158 -9.51 -19.09 -7.76
CA PHE A 158 -9.23 -19.05 -9.19
C PHE A 158 -7.72 -19.26 -9.40
N PRO A 159 -7.26 -19.65 -10.60
CA PRO A 159 -5.88 -20.12 -10.81
C PRO A 159 -4.78 -19.16 -10.35
N GLU A 160 -4.97 -17.86 -10.54
CA GLU A 160 -3.99 -16.84 -10.13
C GLU A 160 -3.87 -16.75 -8.62
N LEU A 161 -4.99 -16.89 -7.88
CA LEU A 161 -5.01 -16.89 -6.43
C LEU A 161 -4.41 -18.19 -5.85
N GLU A 162 -4.63 -19.33 -6.50
CA GLU A 162 -4.01 -20.60 -6.14
C GLU A 162 -2.49 -20.56 -6.34
N ASN A 163 -2.03 -19.99 -7.45
CA ASN A 163 -0.61 -19.78 -7.69
C ASN A 163 0.03 -18.85 -6.65
N ALA A 164 -0.64 -17.76 -6.27
CA ALA A 164 -0.17 -16.87 -5.22
C ALA A 164 -0.04 -17.63 -3.89
N PHE A 165 -1.02 -18.46 -3.55
CA PHE A 165 -0.97 -19.28 -2.34
C PHE A 165 0.19 -20.28 -2.33
N GLU A 166 0.50 -20.90 -3.46
CA GLU A 166 1.67 -21.80 -3.57
C GLU A 166 3.00 -21.02 -3.37
N MET A 167 3.09 -19.79 -3.90
CA MET A 167 4.27 -18.94 -3.69
C MET A 167 4.48 -18.56 -2.22
N LEU A 168 3.40 -18.43 -1.45
CA LEU A 168 3.49 -18.11 -0.02
C LEU A 168 4.15 -19.23 0.80
N LYS A 169 4.17 -20.47 0.32
CA LYS A 169 4.88 -21.57 0.97
C LYS A 169 6.39 -21.37 1.01
N GLU A 170 6.96 -20.71 0.00
CA GLU A 170 8.37 -20.31 0.03
C GLU A 170 8.62 -19.27 1.12
N MET A 171 7.70 -18.31 1.26
CA MET A 171 7.80 -17.29 2.31
C MET A 171 7.60 -17.87 3.71
N GLU A 172 6.83 -18.96 3.85
CA GLU A 172 6.70 -19.70 5.12
C GLU A 172 8.03 -20.36 5.52
N ASN A 173 8.77 -20.94 4.58
CA ASN A 173 10.09 -21.49 4.83
C ASN A 173 11.09 -20.44 5.31
N ASP A 174 10.92 -19.19 4.87
CA ASP A 174 11.71 -18.03 5.29
C ASP A 174 11.20 -17.39 6.60
N GLU A 175 10.15 -17.96 7.21
CA GLU A 175 9.50 -17.48 8.43
C GLU A 175 8.86 -16.08 8.29
N LEU A 176 8.51 -15.69 7.07
CA LEU A 176 7.88 -14.39 6.78
C LEU A 176 6.37 -14.44 6.94
N VAL A 177 5.77 -15.62 6.74
CA VAL A 177 4.34 -15.88 6.94
C VAL A 177 4.15 -17.19 7.70
N GLU A 178 3.00 -17.32 8.34
CA GLU A 178 2.51 -18.57 8.94
C GLU A 178 1.23 -18.99 8.20
N ILE A 179 1.20 -20.25 7.73
CA ILE A 179 0.05 -20.78 6.99
C ILE A 179 -0.64 -21.86 7.83
N ASN A 180 -1.84 -21.58 8.30
CA ASN A 180 -2.67 -22.52 9.06
C ASN A 180 -3.92 -22.88 8.27
N GLY A 181 -3.85 -23.97 7.48
CA GLY A 181 -4.91 -24.34 6.54
C GLY A 181 -5.06 -23.28 5.45
N HIS A 182 -6.14 -22.50 5.50
CA HIS A 182 -6.40 -21.40 4.56
C HIS A 182 -6.19 -20.02 5.18
N HIS A 183 -5.78 -19.97 6.43
CA HIS A 183 -5.45 -18.72 7.11
C HIS A 183 -3.97 -18.43 6.99
N ILE A 184 -3.65 -17.20 6.58
CA ILE A 184 -2.29 -16.68 6.44
C ILE A 184 -2.13 -15.53 7.42
N HIS A 185 -1.04 -15.56 8.15
CA HIS A 185 -0.61 -14.49 9.04
C HIS A 185 0.80 -14.04 8.66
N ILE A 186 1.02 -12.74 8.52
CA ILE A 186 2.35 -12.15 8.29
C ILE A 186 3.05 -12.01 9.64
N THR A 187 4.20 -12.66 9.80
CA THR A 187 4.99 -12.62 11.03
C THR A 187 5.60 -11.23 11.26
N GLU A 188 6.12 -10.96 12.44
CA GLU A 188 6.84 -9.71 12.70
C GLU A 188 8.05 -9.52 11.75
N LYS A 189 8.76 -10.61 11.42
CA LYS A 189 9.83 -10.62 10.42
C LYS A 189 9.30 -10.32 9.02
N GLY A 190 8.11 -10.82 8.69
CA GLY A 190 7.45 -10.65 7.40
C GLY A 190 6.88 -9.25 7.17
N ARG A 191 6.65 -8.45 8.20
CA ARG A 191 6.09 -7.09 8.07
C ARG A 191 6.84 -6.22 7.07
N ALA A 192 8.17 -6.33 7.04
CA ALA A 192 9.01 -5.62 6.08
C ALA A 192 8.78 -6.04 4.63
N PHE A 193 8.20 -7.22 4.42
CA PHE A 193 7.96 -7.85 3.13
C PHE A 193 6.47 -7.94 2.78
N THR A 194 5.61 -7.22 3.48
CA THR A 194 4.14 -7.25 3.29
C THR A 194 3.73 -7.00 1.82
N ARG A 195 4.53 -6.31 1.03
CA ARG A 195 4.28 -6.12 -0.42
C ARG A 195 4.54 -7.35 -1.28
N ASN A 196 5.28 -8.31 -0.75
CA ASN A 196 5.66 -9.54 -1.47
C ASN A 196 4.68 -10.67 -1.18
N VAL A 197 3.90 -10.54 -0.11
CA VAL A 197 2.78 -11.40 0.26
C VAL A 197 1.53 -10.99 -0.54
#